data_b6d3efc871a217822d4e8eb77f2a8114
#
_entry.id   b6d3efc871a217822d4e8eb77f2a8114
#
_cell.length_a   1.000
_cell.length_b   1.000
_cell.length_c   1.000
_cell.angle_alpha   90.00
_cell.angle_beta   90.00
_cell.angle_gamma   90.00
#
_symmetry.space_group_name_H-M   'P 1'
#
loop_
_entity.id
_entity.type
_entity.pdbx_description
1 polymer ?
#
loop_
_entity_poly.entity_id
_entity_poly.type
_entity_poly.pdbx_seq_one_letter_code
_entity_poly.pdbx_strand_id
1 'polypeptide(L)'
;MRLKIALAMLTGLSLAASGCDKQSGEAVQGAANQAATTPDEVTSDEVPPSADAGGEEPFKHVVDRSHKGEAMPDKPFTALDGTPTTLKQIATGKPMLVNLWATWCAPCVAELPALDRVAADAATKGIAVVAISQDQETGGVAPFWQARSLTTLKTWLDPENALGFHYATGTLPTTILYDGKGKEVARVVGALDWNGPDGQVLVKDIGG
;
A
#
# COMPACT_ATOMS: atom_id res chain seq x y z
N MET A 1 -3.89 -53.23 -10.16
CA MET A 1 -3.82 -53.85 -8.81
C MET A 1 -4.58 -52.97 -7.85
N ARG A 2 -5.74 -53.43 -7.39
CA ARG A 2 -6.68 -52.68 -6.54
C ARG A 2 -6.28 -52.86 -5.11
N LEU A 3 -6.13 -51.80 -4.32
CA LEU A 3 -6.07 -51.89 -2.87
C LEU A 3 -7.09 -50.95 -2.23
N LYS A 4 -8.14 -51.55 -1.69
CA LYS A 4 -9.18 -50.96 -0.83
C LYS A 4 -8.74 -51.14 0.60
N ILE A 5 -8.78 -50.14 1.46
CA ILE A 5 -8.81 -50.22 2.92
C ILE A 5 -9.56 -48.97 3.39
N ALA A 6 -10.78 -49.08 3.74
CA ALA A 6 -11.44 -49.45 5.00
C ALA A 6 -11.54 -48.29 6.00
N LEU A 7 -12.75 -47.88 6.13
CA LEU A 7 -13.51 -47.05 7.08
C LEU A 7 -13.28 -47.45 8.55
N ALA A 8 -13.04 -46.48 9.42
CA ALA A 8 -13.28 -46.62 10.85
C ALA A 8 -13.93 -45.37 11.43
N MET A 9 -15.20 -45.49 11.76
CA MET A 9 -15.97 -44.56 12.62
C MET A 9 -15.51 -44.77 14.09
N LEU A 10 -15.37 -43.68 14.80
CA LEU A 10 -15.55 -43.68 16.26
C LEU A 10 -16.32 -42.46 16.69
N THR A 11 -17.51 -42.70 17.18
CA THR A 11 -18.44 -41.85 17.91
C THR A 11 -17.93 -41.56 19.32
N GLY A 12 -17.97 -40.31 19.75
CA GLY A 12 -17.74 -39.95 21.15
C GLY A 12 -18.58 -38.71 21.51
N LEU A 13 -19.74 -39.00 22.09
CA LEU A 13 -20.71 -38.06 22.67
C LEU A 13 -20.32 -37.78 24.12
N SER A 14 -20.22 -36.52 24.56
CA SER A 14 -20.31 -36.16 25.98
C SER A 14 -20.92 -34.76 26.13
N LEU A 15 -22.09 -34.74 26.74
CA LEU A 15 -22.81 -33.60 27.32
C LEU A 15 -22.25 -33.25 28.71
N ALA A 16 -22.24 -31.97 29.08
CA ALA A 16 -22.57 -31.37 30.39
C ALA A 16 -22.51 -29.87 30.23
N ALA A 17 -23.51 -29.07 30.29
CA ALA A 17 -24.52 -28.64 31.26
C ALA A 17 -23.99 -27.63 32.30
N SER A 18 -24.62 -26.43 32.27
CA SER A 18 -25.04 -25.59 33.38
C SER A 18 -24.04 -24.64 34.07
N GLY A 19 -24.46 -23.40 34.16
CA GLY A 19 -24.02 -22.39 35.12
C GLY A 19 -24.46 -20.98 34.80
N CYS A 20 -25.75 -20.66 35.04
CA CYS A 20 -26.22 -19.27 35.19
C CYS A 20 -25.75 -18.75 36.55
N ASP A 21 -25.24 -17.54 36.62
CA ASP A 21 -25.44 -16.74 37.83
C ASP A 21 -25.66 -15.27 37.49
N LYS A 22 -26.81 -14.80 37.95
CA LYS A 22 -27.26 -13.43 37.98
C LYS A 22 -26.88 -12.85 39.32
N GLN A 23 -26.24 -11.71 39.41
CA GLN A 23 -26.29 -10.92 40.64
C GLN A 23 -26.49 -9.44 40.34
N SER A 24 -27.65 -8.98 40.75
CA SER A 24 -28.11 -7.60 40.87
C SER A 24 -27.59 -7.01 42.19
N GLY A 25 -27.44 -5.71 42.23
CA GLY A 25 -27.24 -4.89 43.45
C GLY A 25 -26.59 -3.59 43.05
N GLU A 26 -27.00 -2.52 43.27
CA GLU A 26 -27.96 -1.69 43.99
C GLU A 26 -27.43 -0.25 43.92
N ALA A 27 -28.29 0.68 43.71
CA ALA A 27 -28.06 2.12 43.64
C ALA A 27 -27.80 2.69 45.05
N VAL A 28 -26.87 3.62 45.17
CA VAL A 28 -26.83 4.56 46.29
C VAL A 28 -26.80 6.00 45.73
N GLN A 29 -27.88 6.70 46.04
CA GLN A 29 -28.02 8.16 45.92
C GLN A 29 -27.26 8.84 47.07
N GLY A 30 -26.65 9.99 46.78
CA GLY A 30 -26.09 10.88 47.81
C GLY A 30 -25.80 12.26 47.22
N ALA A 31 -26.77 13.10 47.25
CA ALA A 31 -26.95 14.45 47.77
C ALA A 31 -25.93 15.55 47.41
N ALA A 32 -26.48 16.51 46.78
CA ALA A 32 -26.25 17.96 46.65
C ALA A 32 -25.19 18.64 47.58
N ASN A 33 -24.40 19.48 46.96
CA ASN A 33 -24.01 20.74 47.61
C ASN A 33 -23.93 21.85 46.54
N GLN A 34 -24.81 22.84 46.69
CA GLN A 34 -24.82 24.10 45.97
C GLN A 34 -23.85 25.04 46.65
N ALA A 35 -22.96 25.65 45.89
CA ALA A 35 -22.34 26.93 46.28
C ALA A 35 -22.26 27.79 45.02
N ALA A 36 -23.03 28.85 45.03
CA ALA A 36 -23.02 29.92 44.05
C ALA A 36 -21.73 30.76 44.24
N THR A 37 -21.05 31.05 43.15
CA THR A 37 -20.19 32.22 43.04
C THR A 37 -20.31 32.83 41.65
N THR A 38 -20.45 34.13 41.66
CA THR A 38 -20.69 35.17 40.69
C THR A 38 -19.89 35.07 39.38
N PRO A 39 -20.42 35.62 38.26
CA PRO A 39 -19.75 35.63 36.96
C PRO A 39 -18.66 36.72 36.98
N ASP A 40 -17.43 36.29 36.73
CA ASP A 40 -16.37 37.20 36.38
C ASP A 40 -16.30 37.26 34.84
N GLU A 41 -16.44 38.49 34.36
CA GLU A 41 -16.46 38.88 32.95
C GLU A 41 -15.04 38.71 32.42
N VAL A 42 -14.76 37.62 31.68
CA VAL A 42 -13.53 37.47 30.93
C VAL A 42 -13.76 37.91 29.48
N THR A 43 -13.21 39.08 29.20
CA THR A 43 -13.13 39.69 27.87
C THR A 43 -12.62 38.69 26.84
N SER A 44 -13.40 38.60 25.77
CA SER A 44 -13.02 37.87 24.56
C SER A 44 -11.77 38.51 23.93
N ASP A 45 -10.59 37.95 24.22
CA ASP A 45 -9.45 38.19 23.35
C ASP A 45 -9.73 37.41 22.05
N GLU A 46 -10.03 38.18 21.00
CA GLU A 46 -10.08 37.69 19.62
C GLU A 46 -8.73 37.03 19.31
N VAL A 47 -8.69 35.70 19.37
CA VAL A 47 -7.67 34.95 18.66
C VAL A 47 -8.04 35.05 17.17
N PRO A 48 -7.24 35.71 16.34
CA PRO A 48 -7.51 35.73 14.92
C PRO A 48 -7.51 34.25 14.43
N PRO A 49 -8.43 33.85 13.56
CA PRO A 49 -8.39 32.53 12.99
C PRO A 49 -7.06 32.40 12.27
N SER A 50 -6.19 31.55 12.80
CA SER A 50 -5.01 31.07 12.08
C SER A 50 -5.55 30.34 10.85
N ALA A 51 -5.68 31.08 9.75
CA ALA A 51 -5.84 30.52 8.43
C ALA A 51 -4.48 29.94 8.03
N ASP A 52 -4.14 28.82 8.67
CA ASP A 52 -3.19 27.87 8.17
C ASP A 52 -3.93 26.52 8.11
N ALA A 53 -4.90 26.46 7.21
CA ALA A 53 -5.30 25.23 6.63
C ALA A 53 -4.08 24.74 5.84
N GLY A 54 -3.14 24.13 6.55
CA GLY A 54 -2.08 23.34 5.97
C GLY A 54 -2.75 22.24 5.15
N GLY A 55 -3.04 22.54 3.87
CA GLY A 55 -3.35 21.53 2.91
C GLY A 55 -2.17 20.58 2.94
N GLU A 56 -2.37 19.38 3.51
CA GLU A 56 -1.39 18.32 3.34
C GLU A 56 -1.21 18.17 1.84
N GLU A 57 -0.04 18.53 1.36
CA GLU A 57 0.37 18.29 -0.02
C GLU A 57 0.11 16.80 -0.28
N PRO A 58 -0.84 16.44 -1.17
CA PRO A 58 -1.23 15.05 -1.37
C PRO A 58 -0.09 14.18 -1.87
N PHE A 59 1.03 14.79 -2.27
CA PHE A 59 2.21 14.16 -2.83
C PHE A 59 3.47 14.59 -2.08
N LYS A 60 3.70 14.00 -0.89
CA LYS A 60 4.95 14.17 -0.16
C LYS A 60 5.88 13.01 -0.46
N HIS A 61 7.07 13.29 -0.98
CA HIS A 61 8.05 12.27 -1.37
C HIS A 61 9.50 12.68 -1.11
N VAL A 62 10.38 11.70 -1.15
CA VAL A 62 11.85 11.87 -1.13
C VAL A 62 12.43 11.08 -2.30
N VAL A 63 13.30 11.70 -3.09
CA VAL A 63 14.07 11.03 -4.14
C VAL A 63 15.43 10.61 -3.56
N ASP A 64 15.60 9.31 -3.35
CA ASP A 64 16.84 8.72 -2.84
C ASP A 64 17.66 8.13 -4.00
N ARG A 65 18.94 8.53 -4.09
CA ARG A 65 19.88 8.04 -5.10
C ARG A 65 21.08 7.31 -4.46
N SER A 66 21.03 7.05 -3.16
CA SER A 66 22.12 6.37 -2.43
C SER A 66 22.35 4.93 -2.89
N HIS A 67 21.31 4.32 -3.48
CA HIS A 67 21.32 2.94 -4.03
C HIS A 67 21.65 2.88 -5.52
N LYS A 68 22.06 4.00 -6.13
CA LYS A 68 22.35 4.06 -7.57
C LYS A 68 23.43 3.03 -7.95
N GLY A 69 23.12 2.22 -8.98
CA GLY A 69 23.99 1.16 -9.49
C GLY A 69 23.76 -0.21 -8.85
N GLU A 70 22.93 -0.33 -7.83
CA GLU A 70 22.50 -1.63 -7.28
C GLU A 70 21.77 -2.45 -8.35
N ALA A 71 21.93 -3.77 -8.28
CA ALA A 71 21.31 -4.66 -9.25
C ALA A 71 19.83 -4.89 -8.88
N MET A 72 18.98 -4.96 -9.91
CA MET A 72 17.60 -5.42 -9.77
C MET A 72 17.54 -6.77 -9.05
N PRO A 73 16.71 -6.91 -7.98
CA PRO A 73 16.63 -8.14 -7.20
C PRO A 73 16.06 -9.30 -8.01
N ASP A 74 16.44 -10.51 -7.60
CA ASP A 74 15.88 -11.75 -8.11
C ASP A 74 14.90 -12.33 -7.08
N LYS A 75 13.86 -11.58 -6.80
CA LYS A 75 12.77 -11.96 -5.89
C LYS A 75 11.54 -12.36 -6.71
N PRO A 76 11.00 -13.57 -6.51
CA PRO A 76 9.80 -13.98 -7.20
C PRO A 76 8.56 -13.30 -6.59
N PHE A 77 7.60 -13.00 -7.45
CA PHE A 77 6.25 -12.58 -7.14
C PHE A 77 5.30 -13.15 -8.20
N THR A 78 4.01 -12.91 -8.15
CA THR A 78 3.06 -13.57 -9.05
C THR A 78 2.22 -12.59 -9.86
N ALA A 79 1.83 -12.98 -11.06
CA ALA A 79 0.76 -12.33 -11.80
C ALA A 79 -0.59 -12.59 -11.11
N LEU A 80 -1.65 -11.88 -11.52
CA LEU A 80 -3.00 -12.06 -10.97
C LEU A 80 -3.59 -13.47 -11.17
N ASP A 81 -3.09 -14.21 -12.15
CA ASP A 81 -3.45 -15.61 -12.43
C ASP A 81 -2.60 -16.63 -11.65
N GLY A 82 -1.71 -16.14 -10.76
CA GLY A 82 -0.82 -16.97 -9.97
C GLY A 82 0.48 -17.38 -10.66
N THR A 83 0.70 -16.99 -11.92
CA THR A 83 1.95 -17.30 -12.63
C THR A 83 3.14 -16.60 -11.98
N PRO A 84 4.19 -17.34 -11.53
CA PRO A 84 5.37 -16.75 -10.92
C PRO A 84 6.20 -15.99 -11.95
N THR A 85 6.78 -14.87 -11.53
CA THR A 85 7.65 -14.03 -12.35
C THR A 85 8.67 -13.27 -11.48
N THR A 86 9.59 -12.55 -12.12
CA THR A 86 10.54 -11.64 -11.48
C THR A 86 10.62 -10.32 -12.24
N LEU A 87 11.17 -9.28 -11.62
CA LEU A 87 11.39 -7.99 -12.31
C LEU A 87 12.23 -8.17 -13.59
N LYS A 88 13.27 -9.01 -13.54
CA LYS A 88 14.14 -9.28 -14.71
C LYS A 88 13.39 -9.90 -15.87
N GLN A 89 12.47 -10.83 -15.59
CA GLN A 89 11.65 -11.48 -16.61
C GLN A 89 10.68 -10.51 -17.27
N ILE A 90 10.15 -9.53 -16.53
CA ILE A 90 9.27 -8.50 -17.07
C ILE A 90 10.07 -7.44 -17.85
N ALA A 91 11.20 -6.99 -17.30
CA ALA A 91 12.04 -5.94 -17.92
C ALA A 91 12.59 -6.35 -19.27
N THR A 92 13.05 -7.61 -19.43
CA THR A 92 13.66 -8.11 -20.69
C THR A 92 14.73 -7.17 -21.27
N GLY A 93 15.56 -6.56 -20.41
CA GLY A 93 16.61 -5.62 -20.81
C GLY A 93 16.12 -4.19 -21.09
N LYS A 94 14.90 -3.84 -20.75
CA LYS A 94 14.35 -2.48 -20.86
C LYS A 94 14.50 -1.72 -19.54
N PRO A 95 14.61 -0.39 -19.60
CA PRO A 95 14.41 0.44 -18.40
C PRO A 95 13.05 0.16 -17.77
N MET A 96 12.97 0.28 -16.44
CA MET A 96 11.75 -0.09 -15.73
C MET A 96 11.47 0.85 -14.56
N LEU A 97 10.19 1.18 -14.37
CA LEU A 97 9.65 1.81 -13.18
C LEU A 97 8.82 0.76 -12.42
N VAL A 98 9.17 0.52 -11.17
CA VAL A 98 8.53 -0.46 -10.28
C VAL A 98 7.87 0.30 -9.14
N ASN A 99 6.53 0.31 -9.08
CA ASN A 99 5.78 0.94 -8.01
C ASN A 99 5.27 -0.12 -7.04
N LEU A 100 5.64 -0.03 -5.77
CA LEU A 100 5.11 -0.84 -4.68
C LEU A 100 3.90 -0.11 -4.08
N TRP A 101 2.76 -0.77 -4.02
CA TRP A 101 1.49 -0.19 -3.60
C TRP A 101 0.65 -1.20 -2.83
N ALA A 102 -0.48 -0.75 -2.23
CA ALA A 102 -1.47 -1.64 -1.65
C ALA A 102 -2.88 -1.03 -1.77
N THR A 103 -3.91 -1.88 -1.71
CA THR A 103 -5.33 -1.44 -1.80
C THR A 103 -5.75 -0.53 -0.66
N TRP A 104 -5.18 -0.70 0.52
CA TRP A 104 -5.42 0.10 1.73
C TRP A 104 -4.57 1.38 1.81
N CYS A 105 -3.62 1.57 0.90
CA CYS A 105 -2.73 2.73 0.87
C CYS A 105 -3.37 3.87 0.07
N ALA A 106 -4.02 4.81 0.73
CA ALA A 106 -4.70 5.92 0.08
C ALA A 106 -3.81 6.77 -0.86
N PRO A 107 -2.57 7.18 -0.46
CA PRO A 107 -1.69 7.92 -1.37
C PRO A 107 -1.24 7.08 -2.57
N CYS A 108 -1.03 5.75 -2.41
CA CYS A 108 -0.74 4.87 -3.53
C CYS A 108 -1.87 4.88 -4.57
N VAL A 109 -3.10 4.74 -4.08
CA VAL A 109 -4.29 4.71 -4.93
C VAL A 109 -4.49 6.04 -5.68
N ALA A 110 -4.16 7.17 -5.04
CA ALA A 110 -4.27 8.49 -5.65
C ALA A 110 -3.31 8.68 -6.83
N GLU A 111 -2.12 8.05 -6.83
CA GLU A 111 -1.14 8.18 -7.92
C GLU A 111 -1.36 7.21 -9.10
N LEU A 112 -2.13 6.11 -8.92
CA LEU A 112 -2.33 5.11 -9.98
C LEU A 112 -2.82 5.67 -11.33
N PRO A 113 -3.77 6.63 -11.40
CA PRO A 113 -4.17 7.22 -12.67
C PRO A 113 -3.05 8.00 -13.39
N ALA A 114 -2.15 8.62 -12.63
CA ALA A 114 -0.99 9.29 -13.19
C ALA A 114 0.04 8.27 -13.71
N LEU A 115 0.28 7.21 -12.94
CA LEU A 115 1.15 6.10 -13.36
C LEU A 115 0.61 5.36 -14.60
N ASP A 116 -0.72 5.25 -14.78
CA ASP A 116 -1.30 4.66 -15.99
C ASP A 116 -0.99 5.49 -17.23
N ARG A 117 -1.07 6.84 -17.12
CA ARG A 117 -0.67 7.74 -18.20
C ARG A 117 0.83 7.64 -18.49
N VAL A 118 1.66 7.64 -17.44
CA VAL A 118 3.11 7.42 -17.58
C VAL A 118 3.40 6.09 -18.26
N ALA A 119 2.67 5.01 -17.91
CA ALA A 119 2.84 3.69 -18.54
C ALA A 119 2.54 3.73 -20.04
N ALA A 120 1.50 4.46 -20.47
CA ALA A 120 1.16 4.63 -21.87
C ALA A 120 2.26 5.36 -22.64
N ASP A 121 2.75 6.48 -22.11
CA ASP A 121 3.83 7.27 -22.71
C ASP A 121 5.17 6.53 -22.73
N ALA A 122 5.49 5.86 -21.64
CA ALA A 122 6.72 5.10 -21.45
C ALA A 122 6.81 3.89 -22.38
N ALA A 123 5.69 3.21 -22.65
CA ALA A 123 5.62 2.09 -23.59
C ALA A 123 6.11 2.47 -24.99
N THR A 124 5.81 3.68 -25.46
CA THR A 124 6.28 4.19 -26.77
C THR A 124 7.81 4.39 -26.81
N LYS A 125 8.43 4.54 -25.64
CA LYS A 125 9.88 4.74 -25.46
C LYS A 125 10.60 3.43 -25.05
N GLY A 126 9.88 2.30 -25.01
CA GLY A 126 10.44 1.03 -24.62
C GLY A 126 10.73 0.91 -23.12
N ILE A 127 10.11 1.71 -22.26
CA ILE A 127 10.22 1.66 -20.80
C ILE A 127 9.06 0.84 -20.25
N ALA A 128 9.34 -0.10 -19.36
CA ALA A 128 8.32 -0.87 -18.64
C ALA A 128 7.88 -0.11 -17.37
N VAL A 129 6.57 -0.07 -17.12
CA VAL A 129 6.00 0.47 -15.87
C VAL A 129 5.12 -0.60 -15.25
N VAL A 130 5.38 -0.96 -14.00
CA VAL A 130 4.68 -2.04 -13.30
C VAL A 130 4.29 -1.61 -11.89
N ALA A 131 3.11 -2.02 -11.44
CA ALA A 131 2.66 -1.85 -10.07
C ALA A 131 2.63 -3.21 -9.38
N ILE A 132 3.18 -3.32 -8.17
CA ILE A 132 3.27 -4.59 -7.43
C ILE A 132 2.60 -4.41 -6.09
N SER A 133 1.46 -5.10 -5.91
CA SER A 133 0.68 -5.07 -4.68
C SER A 133 1.43 -5.77 -3.55
N GLN A 134 1.48 -5.11 -2.40
CA GLN A 134 1.99 -5.61 -1.14
C GLN A 134 0.86 -6.07 -0.20
N ASP A 135 -0.34 -6.27 -0.74
CA ASP A 135 -1.47 -6.82 0.00
C ASP A 135 -1.18 -8.29 0.36
N GLN A 136 -1.22 -8.64 1.64
CA GLN A 136 -1.07 -10.02 2.11
C GLN A 136 -2.29 -10.86 1.70
N GLU A 137 -3.49 -10.28 1.80
CA GLU A 137 -4.75 -10.88 1.35
C GLU A 137 -5.04 -10.49 -0.10
N THR A 138 -4.61 -11.32 -1.04
CA THR A 138 -4.60 -10.97 -2.47
C THR A 138 -5.97 -11.03 -3.15
N GLY A 139 -6.97 -11.69 -2.55
CA GLY A 139 -8.29 -11.89 -3.15
C GLY A 139 -9.05 -10.61 -3.53
N GLY A 140 -8.74 -9.51 -2.83
CA GLY A 140 -9.33 -8.19 -3.10
C GLY A 140 -8.63 -7.39 -4.21
N VAL A 141 -7.39 -7.73 -4.57
CA VAL A 141 -6.56 -6.90 -5.48
C VAL A 141 -7.12 -6.85 -6.90
N ALA A 142 -7.48 -8.00 -7.47
CA ALA A 142 -7.98 -8.06 -8.84
C ALA A 142 -9.30 -7.30 -9.03
N PRO A 143 -10.35 -7.48 -8.20
CA PRO A 143 -11.58 -6.67 -8.30
C PRO A 143 -11.32 -5.19 -8.06
N PHE A 144 -10.45 -4.85 -7.09
CA PHE A 144 -10.07 -3.47 -6.81
C PHE A 144 -9.41 -2.81 -8.03
N TRP A 145 -8.50 -3.51 -8.70
CA TRP A 145 -7.81 -3.03 -9.89
C TRP A 145 -8.77 -2.83 -11.07
N GLN A 146 -9.62 -3.82 -11.34
CA GLN A 146 -10.61 -3.78 -12.42
C GLN A 146 -11.58 -2.60 -12.30
N ALA A 147 -11.97 -2.24 -11.07
CA ALA A 147 -12.87 -1.12 -10.83
C ALA A 147 -12.28 0.27 -11.16
N ARG A 148 -10.96 0.38 -11.44
CA ARG A 148 -10.27 1.66 -11.65
C ARG A 148 -10.06 2.10 -13.09
N SER A 149 -10.52 1.31 -14.05
CA SER A 149 -10.42 1.65 -15.49
C SER A 149 -8.99 2.01 -15.94
N LEU A 150 -7.95 1.42 -15.29
CA LEU A 150 -6.57 1.57 -15.73
C LEU A 150 -6.38 0.75 -17.03
N THR A 151 -5.82 1.37 -18.05
CA THR A 151 -5.80 0.80 -19.41
C THR A 151 -4.45 0.20 -19.80
N THR A 152 -3.38 0.75 -19.30
CA THR A 152 -2.00 0.38 -19.69
C THR A 152 -1.21 -0.21 -18.53
N LEU A 153 -1.29 0.41 -17.35
CA LEU A 153 -0.62 -0.05 -16.15
C LEU A 153 -1.16 -1.43 -15.75
N LYS A 154 -0.25 -2.34 -15.40
CA LYS A 154 -0.59 -3.68 -14.92
C LYS A 154 -0.13 -3.86 -13.50
N THR A 155 -0.81 -4.75 -12.75
CA THR A 155 -0.45 -5.08 -11.39
C THR A 155 -0.08 -6.56 -11.23
N TRP A 156 0.79 -6.82 -10.26
CA TRP A 156 1.25 -8.12 -9.78
C TRP A 156 1.07 -8.20 -8.28
N LEU A 157 1.30 -9.36 -7.70
CA LEU A 157 1.06 -9.68 -6.30
C LEU A 157 2.36 -10.13 -5.63
N ASP A 158 2.73 -9.49 -4.53
CA ASP A 158 3.85 -9.84 -3.65
C ASP A 158 3.36 -10.00 -2.20
N PRO A 159 2.52 -11.04 -1.91
CA PRO A 159 1.87 -11.19 -0.61
C PRO A 159 2.85 -11.44 0.54
N GLU A 160 4.03 -11.95 0.24
CA GLU A 160 5.11 -12.14 1.20
C GLU A 160 5.93 -10.87 1.45
N ASN A 161 5.60 -9.78 0.72
CA ASN A 161 6.31 -8.51 0.79
C ASN A 161 7.83 -8.64 0.56
N ALA A 162 8.22 -9.59 -0.30
CA ALA A 162 9.63 -9.93 -0.55
C ALA A 162 10.41 -8.76 -1.18
N LEU A 163 9.74 -7.97 -2.04
CA LEU A 163 10.30 -6.75 -2.62
C LEU A 163 10.31 -5.60 -1.60
N GLY A 164 9.25 -5.42 -0.82
CA GLY A 164 9.20 -4.42 0.24
C GLY A 164 10.32 -4.61 1.28
N PHE A 165 10.56 -5.84 1.71
CA PHE A 165 11.68 -6.16 2.61
C PHE A 165 13.04 -5.95 1.95
N HIS A 166 13.17 -6.25 0.64
CA HIS A 166 14.42 -6.03 -0.07
C HIS A 166 14.78 -4.55 -0.14
N TYR A 167 13.84 -3.69 -0.50
CA TYR A 167 14.10 -2.24 -0.59
C TYR A 167 14.13 -1.55 0.77
N ALA A 168 13.52 -2.13 1.78
CA ALA A 168 13.58 -1.73 3.18
C ALA A 168 13.21 -0.25 3.45
N THR A 169 12.36 0.36 2.61
CA THR A 169 11.95 1.76 2.77
C THR A 169 10.92 1.96 3.89
N GLY A 170 10.20 0.87 4.25
CA GLY A 170 9.16 0.88 5.29
C GLY A 170 7.94 1.76 4.98
N THR A 171 7.84 2.27 3.75
CA THR A 171 6.83 3.25 3.32
C THR A 171 6.21 2.84 2.00
N LEU A 172 4.88 3.04 1.88
CA LEU A 172 4.16 2.97 0.62
C LEU A 172 3.52 4.33 0.27
N PRO A 173 3.48 4.70 -1.01
CA PRO A 173 4.12 4.01 -2.11
C PRO A 173 5.64 4.14 -2.07
N THR A 174 6.32 3.18 -2.65
CA THR A 174 7.75 3.29 -2.98
C THR A 174 7.93 2.92 -4.44
N THR A 175 8.60 3.78 -5.20
CA THR A 175 8.86 3.54 -6.61
C THR A 175 10.35 3.47 -6.89
N ILE A 176 10.78 2.40 -7.55
CA ILE A 176 12.17 2.17 -7.90
C ILE A 176 12.34 2.28 -9.41
N LEU A 177 13.37 3.01 -9.83
CA LEU A 177 13.67 3.26 -11.23
C LEU A 177 14.95 2.52 -11.62
N TYR A 178 14.87 1.73 -12.70
CA TYR A 178 15.99 0.95 -13.25
C TYR A 178 16.32 1.36 -14.67
N ASP A 179 17.62 1.40 -14.99
CA ASP A 179 18.08 1.53 -16.37
C ASP A 179 17.92 0.23 -17.19
N GLY A 180 18.20 0.28 -18.48
CA GLY A 180 18.13 -0.89 -19.37
C GLY A 180 19.14 -2.01 -19.06
N LYS A 181 20.09 -1.77 -18.14
CA LYS A 181 21.02 -2.78 -17.62
C LYS A 181 20.55 -3.42 -16.32
N GLY A 182 19.35 -3.03 -15.84
CA GLY A 182 18.79 -3.46 -14.57
C GLY A 182 19.55 -2.91 -13.37
N LYS A 183 20.13 -1.71 -13.51
CA LYS A 183 20.77 -0.99 -12.42
C LYS A 183 19.85 0.08 -11.89
N GLU A 184 19.72 0.18 -10.58
CA GLU A 184 18.93 1.20 -9.93
C GLU A 184 19.46 2.60 -10.22
N VAL A 185 18.57 3.52 -10.57
CA VAL A 185 18.88 4.93 -10.85
C VAL A 185 18.47 5.81 -9.67
N ALA A 186 17.30 5.54 -9.12
CA ALA A 186 16.75 6.24 -7.97
C ALA A 186 15.60 5.45 -7.33
N ARG A 187 15.27 5.80 -6.08
CA ARG A 187 14.02 5.44 -5.39
C ARG A 187 13.23 6.69 -5.08
N VAL A 188 11.92 6.63 -5.22
CA VAL A 188 10.98 7.63 -4.72
C VAL A 188 10.24 7.01 -3.54
N VAL A 189 10.43 7.55 -2.35
CA VAL A 189 9.77 7.10 -1.13
C VAL A 189 8.66 8.08 -0.79
N GLY A 190 7.42 7.63 -0.76
CA GLY A 190 6.22 8.45 -0.67
C GLY A 190 5.58 8.73 -2.04
N ALA A 191 4.39 9.35 -2.01
CA ALA A 191 3.60 9.62 -3.22
C ALA A 191 4.18 10.79 -4.03
N LEU A 192 4.20 10.63 -5.36
CA LEU A 192 4.69 11.63 -6.31
C LEU A 192 3.60 11.96 -7.34
N ASP A 193 3.48 13.25 -7.71
CA ASP A 193 2.75 13.60 -8.93
C ASP A 193 3.58 13.20 -10.17
N TRP A 194 3.27 12.04 -10.70
CA TRP A 194 3.96 11.49 -11.88
C TRP A 194 3.71 12.27 -13.16
N ASN A 195 2.69 13.17 -13.22
CA ASN A 195 2.49 14.09 -14.32
C ASN A 195 3.27 15.41 -14.14
N GLY A 196 3.72 15.68 -12.92
CA GLY A 196 4.50 16.87 -12.58
C GLY A 196 5.93 16.82 -13.12
N PRO A 197 6.67 17.93 -12.98
CA PRO A 197 8.03 18.06 -13.51
C PRO A 197 8.99 17.02 -12.94
N ASP A 198 8.91 16.72 -11.65
CA ASP A 198 9.80 15.73 -11.00
C ASP A 198 9.60 14.32 -11.54
N GLY A 199 8.33 13.89 -11.71
CA GLY A 199 8.01 12.61 -12.33
C GLY A 199 8.53 12.49 -13.76
N GLN A 200 8.37 13.54 -14.55
CA GLN A 200 8.85 13.58 -15.94
C GLN A 200 10.39 13.50 -16.02
N VAL A 201 11.09 14.19 -15.12
CA VAL A 201 12.57 14.12 -15.05
C VAL A 201 13.01 12.70 -14.70
N LEU A 202 12.40 12.07 -13.70
CA LEU A 202 12.75 10.73 -13.26
C LEU A 202 12.53 9.68 -14.37
N VAL A 203 11.42 9.75 -15.09
CA VAL A 203 11.15 8.84 -16.23
C VAL A 203 12.17 9.06 -17.35
N LYS A 204 12.59 10.32 -17.60
CA LYS A 204 13.63 10.62 -18.58
C LYS A 204 15.00 10.08 -18.14
N ASP A 205 15.34 10.15 -16.87
CA ASP A 205 16.62 9.67 -16.33
C ASP A 205 16.88 8.18 -16.60
N ILE A 206 15.83 7.37 -16.73
CA ILE A 206 15.96 5.92 -17.02
C ILE A 206 15.86 5.58 -18.50
N GLY A 207 15.28 6.47 -19.30
CA GLY A 207 15.08 6.26 -20.75
C GLY A 207 16.31 6.53 -21.63
N GLY A 208 17.37 7.14 -21.07
CA GLY A 208 18.67 7.40 -21.71
C GLY A 208 18.65 8.63 -22.59
#